data_277fc8e79a0a7fc09a797843019cc3c1
#
_entry.id   277fc8e79a0a7fc09a797843019cc3c1
#
_cell.length_a   1.000
_cell.length_b   1.000
_cell.length_c   1.000
_cell.angle_alpha   90.00
_cell.angle_beta   90.00
_cell.angle_gamma   90.00
#
_symmetry.space_group_name_H-M   'P 1'
#
loop_
_entity.id
_entity.type
_entity.pdbx_description
1 polymer ?
#
loop_
_entity_poly.entity_id
_entity_poly.type
_entity_poly.pdbx_seq_one_letter_code
_entity_poly.pdbx_strand_id
1 'polypeptide(L)'
;MVPRTALRRPTIVIFLIVLWSLAPPTASATPRFHVECPFHHFKADDPIVYPRQPGVSHMHTFFGNKSTDAFSTYRSLRRAHTNCGKRGDKGAYWIPAVIKNGHRVKPTDGDFYYRARTSPLGAIHAFPKGLKIIAGDHDATRPQSTKIVGWSCFGSAGTARPRMRDCGQADVKVLIHFPSCWDGVRKDSNDHMSHMAYSIKKGDGRRGCPKSHPVPVPELSYSIRLPFHNGRHVHLSSGPFYTMHADFWNAWNQRVLRRLVDKCLHAGIECPSFEA
;
A
#
# COMPACT_ATOMS: atom_id res chain seq x y z
N MET A 1 -84.50 -48.50 5.07
CA MET A 1 -83.93 -47.16 4.68
C MET A 1 -82.84 -46.81 5.67
N VAL A 2 -81.57 -46.79 5.24
CA VAL A 2 -80.43 -46.46 6.10
C VAL A 2 -79.82 -45.18 5.53
N PRO A 3 -79.62 -44.12 6.32
CA PRO A 3 -79.00 -42.87 5.79
C PRO A 3 -77.50 -43.02 5.62
N ARG A 4 -77.02 -42.59 4.46
CA ARG A 4 -75.61 -42.50 4.13
C ARG A 4 -75.00 -41.25 4.78
N THR A 5 -74.07 -41.44 5.71
CA THR A 5 -73.26 -40.38 6.27
C THR A 5 -72.13 -40.04 5.31
N ALA A 6 -72.06 -38.77 4.90
CA ALA A 6 -70.99 -38.22 4.04
C ALA A 6 -69.74 -37.89 4.89
N LEU A 7 -68.64 -38.59 4.62
CA LEU A 7 -67.28 -38.22 5.18
C LEU A 7 -66.74 -36.96 4.53
N ARG A 8 -66.61 -35.88 5.31
CA ARG A 8 -65.85 -34.69 4.90
C ARG A 8 -64.38 -34.95 4.99
N ARG A 9 -63.62 -34.81 3.87
CA ARG A 9 -62.17 -34.89 3.82
C ARG A 9 -61.58 -33.58 4.35
N PRO A 10 -60.59 -33.59 5.24
CA PRO A 10 -59.90 -32.39 5.68
C PRO A 10 -58.95 -31.87 4.58
N THR A 11 -59.10 -30.61 4.24
CA THR A 11 -58.18 -29.91 3.33
C THR A 11 -56.95 -29.52 4.14
N ILE A 12 -55.81 -30.16 3.86
CA ILE A 12 -54.51 -29.80 4.46
C ILE A 12 -53.95 -28.60 3.69
N VAL A 13 -53.93 -27.43 4.34
CA VAL A 13 -53.23 -26.24 3.83
C VAL A 13 -51.77 -26.32 4.24
N ILE A 14 -50.91 -26.60 3.28
CA ILE A 14 -49.44 -26.59 3.49
C ILE A 14 -48.98 -25.14 3.40
N PHE A 15 -48.59 -24.55 4.53
CA PHE A 15 -47.88 -23.29 4.59
C PHE A 15 -46.42 -23.51 4.19
N LEU A 16 -46.04 -23.11 2.97
CA LEU A 16 -44.64 -23.02 2.56
C LEU A 16 -43.98 -21.83 3.26
N ILE A 17 -43.23 -22.10 4.33
CA ILE A 17 -42.37 -21.10 4.97
C ILE A 17 -41.13 -20.91 4.06
N VAL A 18 -41.12 -19.81 3.31
CA VAL A 18 -39.94 -19.37 2.57
C VAL A 18 -38.93 -18.82 3.57
N LEU A 19 -37.95 -19.62 3.97
CA LEU A 19 -36.80 -19.18 4.73
C LEU A 19 -35.91 -18.32 3.83
N TRP A 20 -36.05 -17.01 3.94
CA TRP A 20 -35.03 -16.08 3.40
C TRP A 20 -33.78 -16.24 4.20
N SER A 21 -32.78 -16.96 3.65
CA SER A 21 -31.43 -16.98 4.18
C SER A 21 -30.82 -15.58 4.02
N LEU A 22 -30.78 -14.83 5.11
CA LEU A 22 -29.93 -13.63 5.21
C LEU A 22 -28.47 -14.07 5.14
N ALA A 23 -27.90 -14.07 3.95
CA ALA A 23 -26.46 -14.23 3.79
C ALA A 23 -25.75 -13.11 4.59
N PRO A 24 -24.74 -13.43 5.43
CA PRO A 24 -24.01 -12.41 6.15
C PRO A 24 -23.39 -11.44 5.15
N PRO A 25 -23.34 -10.12 5.45
CA PRO A 25 -22.70 -9.16 4.56
C PRO A 25 -21.22 -9.56 4.39
N THR A 26 -20.85 -9.87 3.17
CA THR A 26 -19.44 -10.10 2.81
C THR A 26 -18.68 -8.81 3.15
N ALA A 27 -17.63 -8.92 3.99
CA ALA A 27 -16.78 -7.80 4.31
C ALA A 27 -16.27 -7.20 2.99
N SER A 28 -16.74 -6.00 2.67
CA SER A 28 -16.33 -5.31 1.44
C SER A 28 -14.81 -5.09 1.49
N ALA A 29 -14.10 -5.60 0.48
CA ALA A 29 -12.67 -5.38 0.36
C ALA A 29 -12.38 -3.87 0.34
N THR A 30 -11.30 -3.44 1.00
CA THR A 30 -10.89 -2.02 0.98
C THR A 30 -10.66 -1.58 -0.47
N PRO A 31 -11.37 -0.54 -0.95
CA PRO A 31 -11.22 -0.06 -2.33
C PRO A 31 -9.78 0.28 -2.65
N ARG A 32 -9.28 -0.22 -3.79
CA ARG A 32 -7.88 -0.08 -4.15
C ARG A 32 -7.64 -0.28 -5.64
N PHE A 33 -6.52 0.22 -6.10
CA PHE A 33 -5.82 -0.26 -7.28
C PHE A 33 -4.37 -0.56 -6.92
N HIS A 34 -3.69 -1.38 -7.69
CA HIS A 34 -2.28 -1.67 -7.49
C HIS A 34 -1.48 -1.63 -8.78
N VAL A 35 -0.16 -1.51 -8.63
CA VAL A 35 0.80 -1.53 -9.70
C VAL A 35 1.95 -2.43 -9.30
N GLU A 36 2.30 -3.35 -10.16
CA GLU A 36 3.50 -4.17 -10.04
C GLU A 36 4.66 -3.41 -10.67
N CYS A 37 5.74 -3.20 -9.91
CA CYS A 37 6.98 -2.64 -10.40
C CYS A 37 8.14 -3.54 -9.95
N PRO A 38 8.74 -4.31 -10.86
CA PRO A 38 9.88 -5.15 -10.52
C PRO A 38 11.06 -4.33 -10.01
N PHE A 39 11.98 -4.98 -9.30
CA PHE A 39 13.29 -4.43 -8.96
C PHE A 39 13.97 -3.86 -10.20
N HIS A 40 14.59 -2.69 -10.07
CA HIS A 40 15.36 -2.09 -11.15
C HIS A 40 16.86 -2.04 -10.85
N HIS A 41 17.26 -1.35 -9.77
CA HIS A 41 18.69 -1.20 -9.43
C HIS A 41 18.91 -0.93 -7.94
N PHE A 42 20.17 -1.07 -7.52
CA PHE A 42 20.67 -0.61 -6.23
C PHE A 42 21.49 0.65 -6.44
N LYS A 43 21.35 1.66 -5.56
CA LYS A 43 22.16 2.85 -5.56
C LYS A 43 22.22 3.49 -4.17
N ALA A 44 23.37 4.06 -3.80
CA ALA A 44 23.53 4.79 -2.54
C ALA A 44 23.11 6.26 -2.69
N ASP A 45 21.94 6.45 -3.28
CA ASP A 45 21.34 7.75 -3.56
C ASP A 45 19.99 7.87 -2.87
N ASP A 46 19.65 9.07 -2.45
CA ASP A 46 18.32 9.46 -1.97
C ASP A 46 17.97 10.85 -2.50
N PRO A 47 17.19 10.96 -3.57
CA PRO A 47 16.84 12.26 -4.14
C PRO A 47 15.81 13.06 -3.32
N ILE A 48 15.29 12.52 -2.21
CA ILE A 48 14.45 13.26 -1.27
C ILE A 48 15.32 13.90 -0.20
N VAL A 49 16.09 13.08 0.54
CA VAL A 49 16.85 13.52 1.73
C VAL A 49 18.20 14.13 1.35
N TYR A 50 18.88 13.58 0.34
CA TYR A 50 20.20 14.03 -0.12
C TYR A 50 20.18 14.42 -1.61
N PRO A 51 19.35 15.38 -2.03
CA PRO A 51 19.27 15.78 -3.44
C PRO A 51 20.62 16.32 -3.91
N ARG A 52 21.07 15.87 -5.08
CA ARG A 52 22.34 16.24 -5.74
C ARG A 52 23.60 15.79 -5.00
N GLN A 53 23.48 14.86 -4.06
CA GLN A 53 24.60 14.31 -3.27
C GLN A 53 24.71 12.80 -3.52
N PRO A 54 25.29 12.36 -4.64
CA PRO A 54 25.41 10.95 -4.97
C PRO A 54 26.32 10.22 -3.97
N GLY A 55 25.94 9.02 -3.56
CA GLY A 55 26.74 8.18 -2.68
C GLY A 55 26.69 8.56 -1.19
N VAL A 56 25.99 9.62 -0.80
CA VAL A 56 25.91 10.07 0.61
C VAL A 56 24.91 9.23 1.42
N SER A 57 23.86 8.75 0.78
CA SER A 57 22.87 7.92 1.44
C SER A 57 23.36 6.49 1.63
N HIS A 58 22.70 5.74 2.54
CA HIS A 58 22.82 4.29 2.55
C HIS A 58 22.29 3.71 1.22
N MET A 59 22.61 2.45 0.95
CA MET A 59 22.20 1.78 -0.28
C MET A 59 20.68 1.60 -0.31
N HIS A 60 20.03 2.04 -1.37
CA HIS A 60 18.60 1.79 -1.63
C HIS A 60 18.37 0.76 -2.74
N THR A 61 17.22 0.13 -2.66
CA THR A 61 16.62 -0.75 -3.67
C THR A 61 15.53 0.03 -4.38
N PHE A 62 15.71 0.31 -5.67
CA PHE A 62 14.78 1.12 -6.48
C PHE A 62 13.87 0.27 -7.35
N PHE A 63 12.61 0.75 -7.50
CA PHE A 63 11.57 0.17 -8.33
C PHE A 63 10.92 1.26 -9.19
N GLY A 64 10.27 0.86 -10.27
CA GLY A 64 9.46 1.74 -11.10
C GLY A 64 10.31 2.59 -12.04
N ASN A 65 10.52 3.84 -11.71
CA ASN A 65 11.26 4.77 -12.56
C ASN A 65 12.71 4.32 -12.76
N LYS A 66 13.12 4.18 -14.02
CA LYS A 66 14.46 3.62 -14.36
C LYS A 66 15.61 4.61 -14.23
N SER A 67 15.35 5.89 -14.03
CA SER A 67 16.37 6.94 -13.97
C SER A 67 16.55 7.54 -12.58
N THR A 68 15.96 6.92 -11.55
CA THR A 68 16.02 7.48 -10.19
C THR A 68 17.44 7.46 -9.64
N ASP A 69 17.94 8.63 -9.28
CA ASP A 69 19.25 8.87 -8.68
C ASP A 69 19.27 10.19 -7.89
N ALA A 70 20.41 10.56 -7.29
CA ALA A 70 20.57 11.79 -6.52
C ALA A 70 20.25 13.07 -7.33
N PHE A 71 20.40 13.05 -8.66
CA PHE A 71 20.13 14.20 -9.54
C PHE A 71 18.70 14.24 -10.08
N SER A 72 17.84 13.30 -9.67
CA SER A 72 16.46 13.21 -10.12
C SER A 72 15.69 14.49 -9.80
N THR A 73 14.85 14.88 -10.74
CA THR A 73 13.87 15.96 -10.64
C THR A 73 12.52 15.45 -11.10
N TYR A 74 11.43 16.10 -10.72
CA TYR A 74 10.10 15.74 -11.25
C TYR A 74 10.11 15.68 -12.79
N ARG A 75 10.80 16.61 -13.45
CA ARG A 75 10.88 16.69 -14.91
C ARG A 75 11.67 15.51 -15.49
N SER A 76 12.80 15.11 -14.90
CA SER A 76 13.59 13.96 -15.36
C SER A 76 12.80 12.67 -15.18
N LEU A 77 12.18 12.46 -14.01
CA LEU A 77 11.33 11.29 -13.76
C LEU A 77 10.17 11.17 -14.76
N ARG A 78 9.51 12.28 -15.10
CA ARG A 78 8.42 12.29 -16.08
C ARG A 78 8.86 11.90 -17.50
N ARG A 79 10.10 12.15 -17.85
CA ARG A 79 10.68 11.81 -19.17
C ARG A 79 11.23 10.39 -19.24
N ALA A 80 11.61 9.83 -18.10
CA ALA A 80 12.24 8.53 -18.03
C ALA A 80 11.27 7.38 -18.38
N HIS A 81 11.84 6.22 -18.64
CA HIS A 81 11.10 4.96 -18.72
C HIS A 81 10.78 4.42 -17.32
N THR A 82 9.77 3.57 -17.25
CA THR A 82 9.37 2.82 -16.07
C THR A 82 9.35 1.33 -16.38
N ASN A 83 9.53 0.49 -15.36
CA ASN A 83 9.25 -0.95 -15.46
C ASN A 83 7.95 -1.34 -14.75
N CYS A 84 7.17 -0.36 -14.28
CA CYS A 84 5.85 -0.64 -13.73
C CYS A 84 4.88 -1.14 -14.81
N GLY A 85 3.99 -2.06 -14.44
CA GLY A 85 2.98 -2.63 -15.32
C GLY A 85 2.01 -1.59 -15.91
N LYS A 86 1.79 -0.47 -15.20
CA LYS A 86 0.99 0.66 -15.72
C LYS A 86 1.91 1.75 -16.30
N ARG A 87 1.86 1.93 -17.63
CA ARG A 87 2.69 2.92 -18.35
C ARG A 87 2.54 4.37 -17.87
N GLY A 88 1.42 4.72 -17.27
CA GLY A 88 1.19 6.04 -16.68
C GLY A 88 1.95 6.28 -15.39
N ASP A 89 2.42 5.22 -14.75
CA ASP A 89 3.21 5.29 -13.54
C ASP A 89 4.69 5.52 -13.86
N LYS A 90 5.14 6.72 -13.62
CA LYS A 90 6.54 7.15 -13.67
C LYS A 90 7.09 7.44 -12.26
N GLY A 91 6.35 7.03 -11.22
CA GLY A 91 6.75 7.17 -9.83
C GLY A 91 8.07 6.47 -9.55
N ALA A 92 8.83 7.03 -8.64
CA ALA A 92 10.01 6.42 -8.08
C ALA A 92 9.69 5.88 -6.69
N TYR A 93 10.05 4.63 -6.45
CA TYR A 93 9.77 3.90 -5.21
C TYR A 93 11.08 3.28 -4.74
N TRP A 94 11.42 3.44 -3.46
CA TRP A 94 12.61 2.78 -2.92
C TRP A 94 12.49 2.43 -1.45
N ILE A 95 13.32 1.51 -1.02
CA ILE A 95 13.50 1.05 0.36
C ILE A 95 14.99 0.88 0.63
N PRO A 96 15.47 0.85 1.88
CA PRO A 96 16.83 0.43 2.19
C PRO A 96 17.11 -0.94 1.60
N ALA A 97 18.30 -1.15 1.08
CA ALA A 97 18.69 -2.44 0.58
C ALA A 97 18.69 -3.47 1.74
N VAL A 98 18.03 -4.58 1.51
CA VAL A 98 18.01 -5.72 2.44
C VAL A 98 19.28 -6.53 2.22
N ILE A 99 19.97 -6.87 3.30
CA ILE A 99 21.20 -7.64 3.29
C ILE A 99 20.96 -8.94 4.06
N LYS A 100 21.24 -10.07 3.42
CA LYS A 100 21.14 -11.42 3.98
C LYS A 100 22.49 -12.12 3.84
N ASN A 101 23.03 -12.60 4.95
CA ASN A 101 24.37 -13.26 4.97
C ASN A 101 25.47 -12.41 4.30
N GLY A 102 25.47 -11.08 4.49
CA GLY A 102 26.43 -10.15 3.90
C GLY A 102 26.15 -9.77 2.43
N HIS A 103 25.14 -10.34 1.78
CA HIS A 103 24.81 -10.06 0.38
C HIS A 103 23.51 -9.26 0.23
N ARG A 104 23.51 -8.32 -0.72
CA ARG A 104 22.28 -7.57 -1.06
C ARG A 104 21.24 -8.51 -1.66
N VAL A 105 20.03 -8.43 -1.15
CA VAL A 105 18.88 -9.23 -1.63
C VAL A 105 18.18 -8.47 -2.74
N LYS A 106 18.13 -9.08 -3.92
CA LYS A 106 17.27 -8.58 -5.01
C LYS A 106 15.84 -9.06 -4.74
N PRO A 107 14.86 -8.16 -4.54
CA PRO A 107 13.47 -8.55 -4.39
C PRO A 107 12.94 -9.31 -5.61
N THR A 108 12.03 -10.26 -5.37
CA THR A 108 11.35 -10.99 -6.44
C THR A 108 10.25 -10.14 -7.05
N ASP A 109 9.43 -9.52 -6.17
CA ASP A 109 8.28 -8.73 -6.58
C ASP A 109 8.19 -7.42 -5.77
N GLY A 110 7.64 -6.39 -6.40
CA GLY A 110 7.25 -5.14 -5.75
C GLY A 110 5.84 -4.75 -6.17
N ASP A 111 4.90 -4.90 -5.22
CA ASP A 111 3.51 -4.48 -5.38
C ASP A 111 3.26 -3.17 -4.65
N PHE A 112 2.70 -2.21 -5.33
CA PHE A 112 2.40 -0.87 -4.82
C PHE A 112 0.90 -0.63 -4.87
N TYR A 113 0.26 -0.68 -3.69
CA TYR A 113 -1.18 -0.54 -3.54
C TYR A 113 -1.56 0.89 -3.17
N TYR A 114 -2.58 1.40 -3.82
CA TYR A 114 -3.21 2.69 -3.54
C TYR A 114 -4.61 2.42 -2.99
N ARG A 115 -4.82 2.69 -1.70
CA ARG A 115 -6.02 2.29 -0.96
C ARG A 115 -6.84 3.48 -0.48
N ALA A 116 -8.16 3.31 -0.45
CA ALA A 116 -9.05 4.24 0.24
C ALA A 116 -9.06 3.94 1.74
N ARG A 117 -8.40 4.77 2.54
CA ARG A 117 -8.35 4.62 4.00
C ARG A 117 -9.14 5.65 4.77
N THR A 118 -9.66 6.66 4.09
CA THR A 118 -10.42 7.74 4.71
C THR A 118 -11.85 7.77 4.18
N SER A 119 -12.77 8.35 4.96
CA SER A 119 -14.16 8.57 4.58
C SER A 119 -14.51 10.06 4.62
N PRO A 120 -15.39 10.54 3.72
CA PRO A 120 -16.01 9.78 2.62
C PRO A 120 -15.04 9.48 1.49
N LEU A 121 -15.31 8.43 0.69
CA LEU A 121 -14.42 8.00 -0.40
C LEU A 121 -14.23 9.09 -1.46
N GLY A 122 -15.29 9.82 -1.81
CA GLY A 122 -15.25 10.90 -2.79
C GLY A 122 -14.40 12.11 -2.39
N ALA A 123 -13.93 12.18 -1.13
CA ALA A 123 -13.02 13.24 -0.70
C ALA A 123 -11.54 12.92 -0.96
N ILE A 124 -11.20 11.72 -1.44
CA ILE A 124 -9.82 11.31 -1.68
C ILE A 124 -9.30 11.98 -2.96
N HIS A 125 -8.28 12.79 -2.85
CA HIS A 125 -7.65 13.46 -3.98
C HIS A 125 -6.48 12.63 -4.53
N ALA A 126 -6.28 12.66 -5.85
CA ALA A 126 -5.06 12.10 -6.43
C ALA A 126 -3.82 12.86 -5.90
N PHE A 127 -2.71 12.16 -5.70
CA PHE A 127 -1.45 12.80 -5.29
C PHE A 127 -1.10 13.97 -6.21
N PRO A 128 -0.74 15.15 -5.69
CA PRO A 128 -0.29 16.26 -6.50
C PRO A 128 1.03 15.96 -7.21
N LYS A 129 1.29 16.64 -8.32
CA LYS A 129 2.54 16.51 -9.10
C LYS A 129 3.76 16.70 -8.23
N GLY A 130 4.65 15.72 -8.22
CA GLY A 130 5.94 15.82 -7.54
C GLY A 130 5.87 15.71 -6.02
N LEU A 131 4.74 15.28 -5.44
CA LEU A 131 4.65 14.99 -4.02
C LEU A 131 5.69 13.92 -3.66
N LYS A 132 6.47 14.16 -2.63
CA LYS A 132 7.41 13.24 -2.02
C LYS A 132 6.83 12.76 -0.70
N ILE A 133 6.99 11.52 -0.36
CA ILE A 133 6.46 10.96 0.90
C ILE A 133 7.45 9.93 1.44
N ILE A 134 7.77 10.02 2.72
CA ILE A 134 8.54 9.02 3.46
C ILE A 134 7.60 8.30 4.44
N ALA A 135 7.75 7.00 4.55
CA ALA A 135 7.06 6.16 5.52
C ALA A 135 8.06 5.34 6.33
N GLY A 136 7.86 5.28 7.63
CA GLY A 136 8.79 4.65 8.56
C GLY A 136 9.85 5.61 9.06
N ASP A 137 10.74 5.08 9.91
CA ASP A 137 11.78 5.82 10.60
C ASP A 137 13.13 5.11 10.38
N HIS A 138 14.05 5.79 9.70
CA HIS A 138 15.40 5.27 9.43
C HIS A 138 16.30 5.27 10.68
N ASP A 139 15.95 6.05 11.70
CA ASP A 139 16.65 6.14 12.98
C ASP A 139 15.97 5.34 14.08
N ALA A 140 14.98 4.50 13.75
CA ALA A 140 14.27 3.70 14.73
C ALA A 140 15.24 2.86 15.56
N THR A 141 15.09 2.87 16.88
CA THR A 141 15.88 2.11 17.84
C THR A 141 15.20 0.81 18.31
N ARG A 142 13.95 0.60 17.86
CA ARG A 142 13.10 -0.55 18.19
C ARG A 142 12.13 -0.85 17.03
N PRO A 143 11.51 -2.04 17.01
CA PRO A 143 10.52 -2.37 15.98
C PRO A 143 9.39 -1.33 15.93
N GLN A 144 9.10 -0.87 14.74
CA GLN A 144 8.06 0.11 14.46
C GLN A 144 6.66 -0.52 14.56
N SER A 145 5.64 0.31 14.63
CA SER A 145 4.24 -0.14 14.57
C SER A 145 3.97 -0.91 13.27
N THR A 146 3.30 -2.06 13.36
CA THR A 146 2.88 -2.83 12.18
C THR A 146 1.86 -2.10 11.30
N LYS A 147 1.32 -0.97 11.78
CA LYS A 147 0.52 -0.04 10.97
C LYS A 147 1.38 0.79 10.01
N ILE A 148 2.69 0.82 10.21
CA ILE A 148 3.67 1.53 9.38
C ILE A 148 4.57 0.51 8.69
N VAL A 149 5.32 -0.29 9.46
CA VAL A 149 6.22 -1.32 8.94
C VAL A 149 5.88 -2.67 9.55
N GLY A 150 5.65 -3.66 8.73
CA GLY A 150 5.34 -5.01 9.18
C GLY A 150 5.98 -6.08 8.31
N TRP A 151 6.28 -7.22 8.91
CA TRP A 151 6.86 -8.38 8.26
C TRP A 151 5.85 -9.53 8.24
N SER A 152 5.78 -10.24 7.14
CA SER A 152 4.85 -11.36 6.94
C SER A 152 5.49 -12.42 6.05
N CYS A 153 4.82 -13.55 5.87
CA CYS A 153 5.20 -14.54 4.88
C CYS A 153 4.36 -14.36 3.61
N PHE A 154 4.98 -14.56 2.46
CA PHE A 154 4.27 -14.49 1.17
C PHE A 154 3.20 -15.59 1.10
N GLY A 155 2.06 -15.28 0.49
CA GLY A 155 0.93 -16.21 0.40
C GLY A 155 0.16 -16.44 1.71
N SER A 156 0.65 -15.94 2.87
CA SER A 156 -0.11 -16.07 4.11
C SER A 156 -1.11 -14.94 4.27
N ALA A 157 -2.34 -15.28 4.67
CA ALA A 157 -3.35 -14.32 5.13
C ALA A 157 -3.03 -13.77 6.55
N GLY A 158 -1.90 -14.15 7.13
CA GLY A 158 -1.53 -13.79 8.49
C GLY A 158 -1.23 -12.33 8.68
N THR A 159 -1.50 -11.84 9.90
CA THR A 159 -1.24 -10.46 10.32
C THR A 159 0.25 -10.16 10.25
N ALA A 160 0.59 -8.98 9.74
CA ALA A 160 1.94 -8.44 9.77
C ALA A 160 2.46 -8.36 11.21
N ARG A 161 3.74 -8.67 11.41
CA ARG A 161 4.41 -8.68 12.71
C ARG A 161 5.53 -7.63 12.74
N PRO A 162 5.89 -7.14 13.94
CA PRO A 162 6.97 -6.15 14.08
C PRO A 162 8.36 -6.76 13.79
N ARG A 163 8.48 -8.09 13.76
CA ARG A 163 9.72 -8.83 13.48
C ARG A 163 9.48 -9.91 12.42
N MET A 164 10.52 -10.22 11.66
CA MET A 164 10.51 -11.37 10.76
C MET A 164 10.38 -12.66 11.55
N ARG A 165 9.55 -13.58 11.06
CA ARG A 165 9.44 -14.93 11.57
C ARG A 165 10.05 -15.95 10.61
N ASP A 166 10.14 -17.18 11.00
CA ASP A 166 10.38 -18.29 10.10
C ASP A 166 9.11 -18.53 9.27
N CYS A 167 9.27 -18.52 7.96
CA CYS A 167 8.19 -18.71 6.99
C CYS A 167 8.16 -20.11 6.37
N GLY A 168 9.00 -21.02 6.86
CA GLY A 168 9.15 -22.36 6.28
C GLY A 168 9.67 -22.29 4.85
N GLN A 169 8.85 -22.70 3.87
CA GLN A 169 9.19 -22.65 2.45
C GLN A 169 8.75 -21.35 1.76
N ALA A 170 7.95 -20.52 2.44
CA ALA A 170 7.48 -19.27 1.87
C ALA A 170 8.52 -18.14 2.02
N ASP A 171 8.53 -17.23 1.07
CA ASP A 171 9.37 -16.05 1.13
C ASP A 171 8.92 -15.06 2.21
N VAL A 172 9.85 -14.31 2.76
CA VAL A 172 9.55 -13.18 3.63
C VAL A 172 8.98 -12.04 2.79
N LYS A 173 8.00 -11.33 3.35
CA LYS A 173 7.40 -10.15 2.76
C LYS A 173 7.45 -8.98 3.73
N VAL A 174 7.89 -7.83 3.27
CA VAL A 174 7.77 -6.57 4.01
C VAL A 174 6.56 -5.79 3.52
N LEU A 175 5.82 -5.22 4.47
CA LEU A 175 4.67 -4.36 4.23
C LEU A 175 4.98 -2.98 4.81
N ILE A 176 4.82 -1.93 4.02
CA ILE A 176 5.06 -0.56 4.47
C ILE A 176 3.85 0.28 4.06
N HIS A 177 3.30 1.03 5.01
CA HIS A 177 2.13 1.87 4.82
C HIS A 177 2.50 3.33 4.97
N PHE A 178 2.16 4.12 3.98
CA PHE A 178 2.44 5.54 3.92
C PHE A 178 1.33 6.38 4.57
N PRO A 179 1.67 7.59 5.06
CA PRO A 179 0.66 8.54 5.47
C PRO A 179 -0.27 8.91 4.31
N SER A 180 -1.55 9.12 4.61
CA SER A 180 -2.62 9.34 3.61
C SER A 180 -3.37 10.65 3.79
N CYS A 181 -2.82 11.58 4.56
CA CYS A 181 -3.37 12.91 4.79
C CYS A 181 -2.30 13.96 4.49
N TRP A 182 -2.58 14.82 3.51
CA TRP A 182 -1.68 15.87 3.06
C TRP A 182 -2.11 17.24 3.63
N ASP A 183 -1.15 18.13 3.90
CA ASP A 183 -1.43 19.48 4.39
C ASP A 183 -2.11 20.39 3.36
N GLY A 184 -2.17 19.94 2.09
CA GLY A 184 -2.79 20.67 0.98
C GLY A 184 -1.88 21.71 0.31
N VAL A 185 -0.66 21.90 0.80
CA VAL A 185 0.24 23.00 0.38
C VAL A 185 1.59 22.48 -0.10
N ARG A 186 2.34 21.81 0.76
CA ARG A 186 3.74 21.45 0.52
C ARG A 186 3.84 20.08 -0.18
N LYS A 187 4.70 20.02 -1.19
CA LYS A 187 5.01 18.74 -1.86
C LYS A 187 6.19 18.02 -1.22
N ASP A 188 6.87 18.69 -0.33
CA ASP A 188 7.98 18.30 0.49
C ASP A 188 8.08 19.30 1.65
N SER A 189 8.58 18.89 2.79
CA SER A 189 8.85 19.74 3.95
C SER A 189 10.33 19.67 4.31
N ASN A 190 10.84 20.57 5.15
CA ASN A 190 12.26 20.60 5.52
C ASN A 190 12.73 19.29 6.18
N ASP A 191 11.83 18.63 6.88
CA ASP A 191 12.05 17.31 7.50
C ASP A 191 11.59 16.15 6.61
N HIS A 192 11.14 16.41 5.39
CA HIS A 192 10.61 15.48 4.40
C HIS A 192 9.39 14.66 4.86
N MET A 193 8.82 14.95 6.02
CA MET A 193 7.74 14.16 6.65
C MET A 193 6.55 15.00 7.09
N SER A 194 6.76 16.19 7.67
CA SER A 194 5.71 16.98 8.34
C SER A 194 4.64 17.60 7.43
N HIS A 195 4.71 17.42 6.13
CA HIS A 195 3.65 17.78 5.18
C HIS A 195 2.63 16.66 5.00
N MET A 196 2.88 15.48 5.59
CA MET A 196 2.01 14.31 5.53
C MET A 196 1.68 13.80 6.93
N ALA A 197 0.50 13.23 7.10
CA ALA A 197 0.08 12.59 8.35
C ALA A 197 -0.68 11.28 8.09
N TYR A 198 -0.62 10.37 9.05
CA TYR A 198 -1.45 9.17 9.04
C TYR A 198 -2.90 9.53 9.37
N SER A 199 -3.84 8.83 8.72
CA SER A 199 -5.27 8.97 9.04
C SER A 199 -5.57 8.53 10.47
N ILE A 200 -6.48 9.23 11.13
CA ILE A 200 -6.90 8.99 12.52
C ILE A 200 -8.32 8.41 12.56
N LYS A 201 -8.65 7.70 13.64
CA LYS A 201 -10.01 7.31 13.95
C LYS A 201 -10.74 8.52 14.53
N LYS A 202 -11.88 8.90 13.94
CA LYS A 202 -12.74 10.00 14.40
C LYS A 202 -13.76 9.50 15.43
N GLY A 203 -14.45 10.40 16.09
CA GLY A 203 -15.47 10.09 17.11
C GLY A 203 -16.62 9.23 16.59
N ASP A 204 -16.94 9.31 15.30
CA ASP A 204 -17.95 8.47 14.61
C ASP A 204 -17.42 7.07 14.21
N GLY A 205 -16.21 6.72 14.62
CA GLY A 205 -15.59 5.44 14.33
C GLY A 205 -14.93 5.33 12.95
N ARG A 206 -15.19 6.26 12.03
CA ARG A 206 -14.59 6.29 10.69
C ARG A 206 -13.16 6.82 10.75
N ARG A 207 -12.40 6.52 9.71
CA ARG A 207 -11.06 7.11 9.55
C ARG A 207 -11.15 8.40 8.74
N GLY A 208 -10.38 9.38 9.15
CA GLY A 208 -10.29 10.66 8.45
C GLY A 208 -8.95 11.34 8.68
N CYS A 209 -8.77 12.48 8.08
CA CYS A 209 -7.57 13.28 8.22
C CYS A 209 -7.64 14.21 9.45
N PRO A 210 -6.50 14.46 10.15
CA PRO A 210 -6.43 15.47 11.19
C PRO A 210 -6.60 16.88 10.61
N LYS A 211 -6.98 17.85 11.44
CA LYS A 211 -7.20 19.24 10.99
C LYS A 211 -5.96 19.89 10.37
N SER A 212 -4.77 19.51 10.83
CA SER A 212 -3.49 20.01 10.30
C SER A 212 -3.16 19.52 8.89
N HIS A 213 -3.75 18.39 8.48
CA HIS A 213 -3.54 17.75 7.18
C HIS A 213 -4.90 17.39 6.56
N PRO A 214 -5.67 18.38 6.14
CA PRO A 214 -7.09 18.18 5.84
C PRO A 214 -7.37 17.44 4.54
N VAL A 215 -6.38 17.27 3.67
CA VAL A 215 -6.57 16.70 2.33
C VAL A 215 -6.30 15.19 2.31
N PRO A 216 -7.33 14.33 2.24
CA PRO A 216 -7.14 12.91 2.10
C PRO A 216 -6.60 12.57 0.71
N VAL A 217 -5.59 11.70 0.68
CA VAL A 217 -4.99 11.13 -0.53
C VAL A 217 -4.97 9.59 -0.39
N PRO A 218 -4.73 8.83 -1.46
CA PRO A 218 -4.63 7.37 -1.32
C PRO A 218 -3.57 6.97 -0.27
N GLU A 219 -3.85 5.97 0.55
CA GLU A 219 -2.79 5.30 1.31
C GLU A 219 -1.97 4.47 0.32
N LEU A 220 -0.75 4.91 0.03
CA LEU A 220 0.21 4.06 -0.66
C LEU A 220 0.72 3.01 0.31
N SER A 221 0.85 1.76 -0.14
CA SER A 221 1.52 0.73 0.64
C SER A 221 2.34 -0.18 -0.26
N TYR A 222 3.53 -0.50 0.22
CA TYR A 222 4.43 -1.44 -0.44
C TYR A 222 4.21 -2.84 0.10
N SER A 223 4.26 -3.82 -0.78
CA SER A 223 4.34 -5.23 -0.48
C SER A 223 5.50 -5.80 -1.28
N ILE A 224 6.65 -5.93 -0.63
CA ILE A 224 7.90 -6.34 -1.29
C ILE A 224 8.22 -7.77 -0.87
N ARG A 225 8.34 -8.67 -1.84
CA ARG A 225 8.72 -10.05 -1.65
C ARG A 225 10.23 -10.22 -1.72
N LEU A 226 10.78 -10.88 -0.71
CA LEU A 226 12.21 -11.08 -0.51
C LEU A 226 12.51 -12.58 -0.54
N PRO A 227 13.37 -13.09 -1.45
CA PRO A 227 13.60 -14.52 -1.66
C PRO A 227 14.45 -15.14 -0.56
N PHE A 228 13.96 -15.11 0.67
CA PHE A 228 14.49 -15.84 1.81
C PHE A 228 13.36 -16.13 2.81
N HIS A 229 13.56 -17.13 3.68
CA HIS A 229 12.46 -17.73 4.45
C HIS A 229 12.45 -17.32 5.94
N ASN A 230 13.49 -16.65 6.44
CA ASN A 230 13.58 -16.24 7.85
C ASN A 230 14.48 -15.01 8.02
N GLY A 231 14.36 -14.36 9.19
CA GLY A 231 15.12 -13.15 9.54
C GLY A 231 16.53 -13.39 10.09
N ARG A 232 17.09 -14.61 10.06
CA ARG A 232 18.45 -14.86 10.54
C ARG A 232 19.45 -14.17 9.64
N HIS A 233 20.45 -13.49 10.24
CA HIS A 233 21.50 -12.75 9.53
C HIS A 233 20.94 -11.75 8.48
N VAL A 234 19.78 -11.14 8.79
CA VAL A 234 19.19 -10.08 7.97
C VAL A 234 19.39 -8.74 8.67
N HIS A 235 19.93 -7.79 7.93
CA HIS A 235 19.94 -6.36 8.29
C HIS A 235 19.65 -5.51 7.06
N LEU A 236 19.54 -4.22 7.27
CA LEU A 236 19.31 -3.24 6.19
C LEU A 236 20.58 -2.42 5.99
N SER A 237 20.72 -1.81 4.84
CA SER A 237 21.78 -0.83 4.60
C SER A 237 21.68 0.40 5.50
N SER A 238 20.48 0.68 6.04
CA SER A 238 20.22 1.71 7.05
C SER A 238 20.51 1.26 8.49
N GLY A 239 20.77 -0.05 8.73
CA GLY A 239 21.00 -0.59 10.06
C GLY A 239 20.19 -1.86 10.37
N PRO A 240 19.73 -2.06 11.62
CA PRO A 240 18.89 -3.19 11.98
C PRO A 240 17.56 -3.22 11.24
N PHE A 241 16.88 -4.39 11.17
CA PHE A 241 15.63 -4.57 10.42
C PHE A 241 14.50 -3.58 10.81
N TYR A 242 14.55 -2.99 11.98
CA TYR A 242 13.57 -2.02 12.46
C TYR A 242 13.81 -0.59 11.93
N THR A 243 14.93 -0.31 11.26
CA THR A 243 15.16 0.95 10.53
C THR A 243 14.55 0.93 9.12
N MET A 244 13.69 -0.08 8.83
CA MET A 244 12.97 -0.13 7.56
C MET A 244 12.09 1.09 7.37
N HIS A 245 12.27 1.73 6.24
CA HIS A 245 11.46 2.86 5.76
C HIS A 245 11.21 2.69 4.27
N ALA A 246 10.42 3.55 3.71
CA ALA A 246 10.18 3.57 2.27
C ALA A 246 9.91 4.99 1.81
N ASP A 247 10.30 5.25 0.59
CA ASP A 247 10.26 6.54 -0.06
C ASP A 247 9.50 6.47 -1.36
N PHE A 248 8.75 7.53 -1.64
CA PHE A 248 7.97 7.67 -2.85
C PHE A 248 8.08 9.08 -3.41
N TRP A 249 8.34 9.19 -4.70
CA TRP A 249 8.22 10.44 -5.43
C TRP A 249 7.21 10.33 -6.55
N ASN A 250 6.09 11.05 -6.41
CA ASN A 250 5.01 11.02 -7.38
C ASN A 250 5.40 11.65 -8.72
N ALA A 251 5.57 10.82 -9.72
CA ALA A 251 5.74 11.21 -11.10
C ALA A 251 4.70 10.54 -12.05
N TRP A 252 3.55 10.17 -11.54
CA TRP A 252 2.43 9.66 -12.33
C TRP A 252 1.98 10.63 -13.42
N ASN A 253 1.49 10.09 -14.53
CA ASN A 253 0.60 10.85 -15.40
C ASN A 253 -0.66 11.23 -14.60
N GLN A 254 -0.85 12.52 -14.38
CA GLN A 254 -1.90 13.01 -13.49
C GLN A 254 -3.32 12.71 -14.00
N ARG A 255 -3.51 12.61 -15.32
CA ARG A 255 -4.81 12.23 -15.89
C ARG A 255 -5.12 10.76 -15.59
N VAL A 256 -4.12 9.89 -15.74
CA VAL A 256 -4.25 8.46 -15.44
C VAL A 256 -4.49 8.25 -13.94
N LEU A 257 -3.68 8.89 -13.09
CA LEU A 257 -3.83 8.76 -11.64
C LEU A 257 -5.22 9.21 -11.15
N ARG A 258 -5.70 10.39 -11.61
CA ARG A 258 -7.06 10.85 -11.28
C ARG A 258 -8.12 9.85 -11.71
N ARG A 259 -8.05 9.33 -12.94
CA ARG A 259 -8.99 8.33 -13.44
C ARG A 259 -9.01 7.07 -12.54
N LEU A 260 -7.86 6.61 -12.05
CA LEU A 260 -7.79 5.46 -11.15
C LEU A 260 -8.39 5.78 -9.78
N VAL A 261 -8.16 6.98 -9.24
CA VAL A 261 -8.80 7.42 -7.99
C VAL A 261 -10.32 7.44 -8.16
N ASP A 262 -10.82 8.06 -9.24
CA ASP A 262 -12.25 8.18 -9.49
C ASP A 262 -12.90 6.81 -9.74
N LYS A 263 -12.33 6.00 -10.63
CA LYS A 263 -12.89 4.72 -11.06
C LYS A 263 -12.83 3.64 -9.96
N CYS A 264 -11.79 3.65 -9.12
CA CYS A 264 -11.55 2.59 -8.15
C CYS A 264 -11.88 3.03 -6.72
N LEU A 265 -11.28 4.14 -6.25
CA LEU A 265 -11.39 4.53 -4.85
C LEU A 265 -12.73 5.21 -4.55
N HIS A 266 -13.16 6.16 -5.38
CA HIS A 266 -14.46 6.82 -5.22
C HIS A 266 -15.63 5.85 -5.47
N ALA A 267 -15.49 4.95 -6.44
CA ALA A 267 -16.50 3.92 -6.71
C ALA A 267 -16.56 2.82 -5.64
N GLY A 268 -15.63 2.80 -4.71
CA GLY A 268 -15.63 1.83 -3.62
C GLY A 268 -15.24 0.40 -4.03
N ILE A 269 -14.49 0.23 -5.12
CA ILE A 269 -14.14 -1.09 -5.67
C ILE A 269 -12.64 -1.36 -5.66
N GLU A 270 -12.29 -2.62 -5.79
CA GLU A 270 -10.93 -3.05 -6.14
C GLU A 270 -10.81 -3.13 -7.66
N CYS A 271 -9.91 -2.33 -8.23
CA CYS A 271 -9.61 -2.43 -9.65
C CYS A 271 -8.49 -3.45 -9.90
N PRO A 272 -8.66 -4.31 -10.94
CA PRO A 272 -7.61 -5.25 -11.33
C PRO A 272 -6.35 -4.53 -11.82
N SER A 273 -5.20 -5.23 -11.74
CA SER A 273 -3.88 -4.69 -12.12
C SER A 273 -3.78 -4.27 -13.59
N PHE A 274 -4.62 -4.83 -14.46
CA PHE A 274 -4.52 -4.69 -15.92
C PHE A 274 -5.43 -3.62 -16.56
N GLU A 275 -6.28 -2.95 -15.78
CA GLU A 275 -7.14 -1.89 -16.32
C GLU A 275 -6.50 -0.50 -16.16
N ALA A 276 -5.90 0.03 -17.22
CA ALA A 276 -5.57 1.44 -17.36
C ALA A 276 -5.82 1.94 -18.80
#